data_22592fd6fbbf5fc030b59568fb5e4855
#
_entry.id   22592fd6fbbf5fc030b59568fb5e4855
#
_cell.length_a   1.000
_cell.length_b   1.000
_cell.length_c   1.000
_cell.angle_alpha   90.00
_cell.angle_beta   90.00
_cell.angle_gamma   90.00
#
_symmetry.space_group_name_H-M   'P 1'
#
loop_
_entity.id
_entity.type
_entity.pdbx_description
1 polymer ?
#
loop_
_entity_poly.entity_id
_entity_poly.type
_entity_poly.pdbx_seq_one_letter_code
_entity_poly.pdbx_strand_id
1 'polypeptide(L)'
;MDDLLQEFYVESISILKDLELILENLEKAPSEYHLLEKFGQQIDRIMGASKSLGYLTIGEITESCKTISYKSSQAKNVELVTIVVAILFDAIEAISELLEGLLTKGNEEINPSTKNMIFSRLNFINNKLLHIQRSSVAINDKDLLDLADNFHKLGQSKQK
;
A
#
# COMPACT_ATOMS: atom_id res chain seq x y z
N MET A 1 10.94 -25.36 -10.26
CA MET A 1 10.28 -24.29 -9.48
C MET A 1 9.36 -24.94 -8.46
N ASP A 2 9.37 -24.44 -7.24
CA ASP A 2 8.52 -24.91 -6.17
C ASP A 2 7.05 -24.63 -6.52
N ASP A 3 6.21 -25.66 -6.40
CA ASP A 3 4.78 -25.54 -6.70
C ASP A 3 4.08 -24.51 -5.80
N LEU A 4 4.51 -24.43 -4.52
CA LEU A 4 3.97 -23.44 -3.59
C LEU A 4 4.28 -22.01 -4.01
N LEU A 5 5.49 -21.77 -4.51
CA LEU A 5 5.88 -20.46 -5.03
C LEU A 5 5.06 -20.11 -6.27
N GLN A 6 4.87 -21.06 -7.16
CA GLN A 6 4.09 -20.82 -8.37
C GLN A 6 2.62 -20.50 -8.06
N GLU A 7 2.01 -21.25 -7.15
CA GLU A 7 0.65 -20.99 -6.70
C GLU A 7 0.53 -19.61 -6.05
N PHE A 8 1.48 -19.29 -5.18
CA PHE A 8 1.53 -17.98 -4.52
C PHE A 8 1.63 -16.84 -5.55
N TYR A 9 2.52 -16.98 -6.52
CA TYR A 9 2.71 -15.98 -7.58
C TYR A 9 1.43 -15.78 -8.38
N VAL A 10 0.83 -16.86 -8.89
CA VAL A 10 -0.37 -16.78 -9.73
C VAL A 10 -1.53 -16.14 -8.98
N GLU A 11 -1.77 -16.58 -7.75
CA GLU A 11 -2.84 -16.01 -6.91
C GLU A 11 -2.57 -14.55 -6.59
N SER A 12 -1.35 -14.20 -6.23
CA SER A 12 -0.99 -12.82 -5.87
C SER A 12 -1.14 -11.87 -7.06
N ILE A 13 -0.72 -12.28 -8.26
CA ILE A 13 -0.88 -11.46 -9.47
C ILE A 13 -2.36 -11.22 -9.76
N SER A 14 -3.20 -12.24 -9.58
CA SER A 14 -4.64 -12.10 -9.77
C SER A 14 -5.24 -11.10 -8.78
N ILE A 15 -4.83 -11.18 -7.52
CA ILE A 15 -5.27 -10.23 -6.47
C ILE A 15 -4.81 -8.81 -6.81
N LEU A 16 -3.56 -8.64 -7.26
CA LEU A 16 -3.04 -7.30 -7.61
C LEU A 16 -3.84 -6.66 -8.74
N LYS A 17 -4.30 -7.42 -9.71
CA LYS A 17 -5.17 -6.91 -10.79
C LYS A 17 -6.49 -6.40 -10.23
N ASP A 18 -7.09 -7.14 -9.31
CA ASP A 18 -8.34 -6.70 -8.66
C ASP A 18 -8.10 -5.45 -7.83
N LEU A 19 -6.97 -5.37 -7.13
CA LEU A 19 -6.61 -4.19 -6.33
C LEU A 19 -6.40 -2.94 -7.21
N GLU A 20 -5.79 -3.10 -8.38
CA GLU A 20 -5.65 -2.00 -9.34
C GLU A 20 -7.01 -1.45 -9.77
N LEU A 21 -7.97 -2.33 -10.04
CA LEU A 21 -9.33 -1.91 -10.41
C LEU A 21 -10.00 -1.16 -9.27
N ILE A 22 -9.83 -1.62 -8.04
CA ILE A 22 -10.36 -0.93 -6.87
C ILE A 22 -9.78 0.48 -6.77
N LEU A 23 -8.46 0.63 -6.94
CA LEU A 23 -7.81 1.94 -6.88
C LEU A 23 -8.24 2.85 -8.03
N GLU A 24 -8.39 2.32 -9.24
CA GLU A 24 -8.91 3.08 -10.38
C GLU A 24 -10.32 3.60 -10.11
N ASN A 25 -11.18 2.77 -9.52
CA ASN A 25 -12.53 3.19 -9.15
C ASN A 25 -12.51 4.25 -8.06
N LEU A 26 -11.59 4.15 -7.09
CA LEU A 26 -11.42 5.18 -6.05
C LEU A 26 -10.91 6.50 -6.62
N GLU A 27 -10.09 6.47 -7.66
CA GLU A 27 -9.66 7.69 -8.35
C GLU A 27 -10.85 8.43 -8.96
N LYS A 28 -11.80 7.68 -9.52
CA LYS A 28 -13.00 8.25 -10.14
C LYS A 28 -14.05 8.67 -9.12
N ALA A 29 -14.14 7.94 -8.00
CA ALA A 29 -15.16 8.17 -6.97
C ALA A 29 -14.53 8.03 -5.57
N PRO A 30 -13.74 9.03 -5.13
CA PRO A 30 -12.99 8.93 -3.88
C PRO A 30 -13.86 8.94 -2.61
N SER A 31 -15.15 9.18 -2.72
CA SER A 31 -16.09 9.06 -1.61
C SER A 31 -16.58 7.63 -1.38
N GLU A 32 -16.22 6.69 -2.23
CA GLU A 32 -16.58 5.29 -2.10
C GLU A 32 -15.66 4.58 -1.09
N TYR A 33 -15.74 4.99 0.17
CA TYR A 33 -14.81 4.54 1.24
C TYR A 33 -14.81 3.04 1.46
N HIS A 34 -15.92 2.37 1.19
CA HIS A 34 -16.02 0.91 1.32
C HIS A 34 -15.04 0.17 0.39
N LEU A 35 -14.61 0.81 -0.70
CA LEU A 35 -13.63 0.21 -1.60
C LEU A 35 -12.25 0.10 -0.95
N LEU A 36 -11.90 1.02 -0.05
CA LEU A 36 -10.67 0.91 0.74
C LEU A 36 -10.72 -0.28 1.69
N GLU A 37 -11.87 -0.52 2.30
CA GLU A 37 -12.06 -1.67 3.17
C GLU A 37 -11.93 -2.97 2.37
N LYS A 38 -12.53 -3.02 1.18
CA LYS A 38 -12.42 -4.15 0.27
C LYS A 38 -10.98 -4.39 -0.16
N PHE A 39 -10.25 -3.31 -0.45
CA PHE A 39 -8.81 -3.37 -0.76
C PHE A 39 -8.05 -4.09 0.37
N GLY A 40 -8.29 -3.68 1.61
CA GLY A 40 -7.64 -4.26 2.78
C GLY A 40 -7.95 -5.75 2.95
N GLN A 41 -9.20 -6.15 2.71
CA GLN A 41 -9.60 -7.55 2.80
C GLN A 41 -8.88 -8.42 1.76
N GLN A 42 -8.70 -7.91 0.56
CA GLN A 42 -8.04 -8.66 -0.52
C GLN A 42 -6.53 -8.72 -0.33
N ILE A 43 -5.89 -7.60 0.06
CA ILE A 43 -4.44 -7.59 0.26
C ILE A 43 -4.02 -8.45 1.46
N ASP A 44 -4.93 -8.66 2.42
CA ASP A 44 -4.70 -9.53 3.57
C ASP A 44 -4.34 -10.96 3.13
N ARG A 45 -4.88 -11.42 2.02
CA ARG A 45 -4.59 -12.76 1.48
C ARG A 45 -3.13 -12.87 1.03
N ILE A 46 -2.62 -11.83 0.38
CA ILE A 46 -1.19 -11.80 0.00
C ILE A 46 -0.33 -11.72 1.25
N MET A 47 -0.72 -10.90 2.22
CA MET A 47 0.01 -10.74 3.48
C MET A 47 0.15 -12.08 4.22
N GLY A 48 -0.94 -12.78 4.41
CA GLY A 48 -0.95 -14.07 5.12
C GLY A 48 -0.11 -15.12 4.43
N ALA A 49 -0.27 -15.26 3.11
CA ALA A 49 0.48 -16.23 2.33
C ALA A 49 1.98 -15.91 2.31
N SER A 50 2.35 -14.64 2.09
CA SER A 50 3.75 -14.24 2.05
C SER A 50 4.46 -14.48 3.37
N LYS A 51 3.81 -14.16 4.49
CA LYS A 51 4.38 -14.41 5.82
C LYS A 51 4.55 -15.91 6.09
N SER A 52 3.57 -16.71 5.72
CA SER A 52 3.64 -18.18 5.87
C SER A 52 4.79 -18.77 5.08
N LEU A 53 5.09 -18.25 3.89
CA LEU A 53 6.15 -18.75 3.02
C LEU A 53 7.51 -18.11 3.31
N GLY A 54 7.58 -17.15 4.24
CA GLY A 54 8.82 -16.49 4.61
C GLY A 54 9.24 -15.33 3.70
N TYR A 55 8.33 -14.83 2.86
CA TYR A 55 8.58 -13.65 2.03
C TYR A 55 8.26 -12.40 2.84
N LEU A 56 9.20 -12.01 3.69
CA LEU A 56 8.98 -11.01 4.73
C LEU A 56 8.83 -9.59 4.19
N THR A 57 9.51 -9.24 3.11
CA THR A 57 9.39 -7.90 2.52
C THR A 57 8.00 -7.68 1.94
N ILE A 58 7.50 -8.64 1.19
CA ILE A 58 6.12 -8.59 0.68
C ILE A 58 5.14 -8.55 1.86
N GLY A 59 5.39 -9.36 2.89
CA GLY A 59 4.55 -9.41 4.09
C GLY A 59 4.46 -8.06 4.79
N GLU A 60 5.57 -7.36 4.96
CA GLU A 60 5.62 -6.05 5.61
C GLU A 60 4.91 -4.97 4.79
N ILE A 61 5.13 -4.93 3.48
CA ILE A 61 4.48 -3.95 2.61
C ILE A 61 2.97 -4.16 2.61
N THR A 62 2.52 -5.40 2.45
CA THR A 62 1.09 -5.73 2.42
C THR A 62 0.40 -5.47 3.76
N GLU A 63 1.09 -5.73 4.88
CA GLU A 63 0.58 -5.40 6.21
C GLU A 63 0.35 -3.91 6.38
N SER A 64 1.30 -3.08 5.96
CA SER A 64 1.16 -1.62 6.00
C SER A 64 0.00 -1.16 5.11
N CYS A 65 -0.13 -1.71 3.92
CA CYS A 65 -1.23 -1.38 3.01
C CYS A 65 -2.59 -1.73 3.61
N LYS A 66 -2.71 -2.88 4.25
CA LYS A 66 -3.93 -3.30 4.93
C LYS A 66 -4.32 -2.30 6.02
N THR A 67 -3.36 -1.93 6.86
CA THR A 67 -3.58 -0.98 7.95
C THR A 67 -4.01 0.39 7.42
N ILE A 68 -3.31 0.90 6.41
CA ILE A 68 -3.59 2.21 5.81
C ILE A 68 -4.99 2.22 5.19
N SER A 69 -5.33 1.20 4.42
CA SER A 69 -6.62 1.14 3.74
C SER A 69 -7.78 1.09 4.74
N TYR A 70 -7.66 0.31 5.80
CA TYR A 70 -8.68 0.23 6.84
C TYR A 70 -8.87 1.57 7.56
N LYS A 71 -7.78 2.16 8.05
CA LYS A 71 -7.84 3.44 8.78
C LYS A 71 -8.39 4.56 7.90
N SER A 72 -7.99 4.59 6.63
CA SER A 72 -8.46 5.60 5.69
C SER A 72 -9.94 5.44 5.38
N SER A 73 -10.45 4.20 5.33
CA SER A 73 -11.87 3.94 5.13
C SER A 73 -12.71 4.51 6.27
N GLN A 74 -12.17 4.50 7.49
CA GLN A 74 -12.86 5.00 8.68
C GLN A 74 -12.82 6.52 8.80
N ALA A 75 -11.79 7.15 8.25
CA ALA A 75 -11.61 8.61 8.31
C ALA A 75 -12.64 9.38 7.46
N LYS A 76 -13.17 8.76 6.42
CA LYS A 76 -14.22 9.32 5.55
C LYS A 76 -13.89 10.72 5.05
N ASN A 77 -12.71 10.88 4.45
CA ASN A 77 -12.22 12.15 3.94
C ASN A 77 -11.69 11.97 2.52
N VAL A 78 -12.30 12.66 1.56
CA VAL A 78 -12.01 12.52 0.13
C VAL A 78 -10.57 12.89 -0.20
N GLU A 79 -10.06 13.98 0.36
CA GLU A 79 -8.69 14.44 0.09
C GLU A 79 -7.66 13.43 0.61
N LEU A 80 -7.92 12.86 1.77
CA LEU A 80 -7.07 11.79 2.33
C LEU A 80 -7.07 10.57 1.43
N VAL A 81 -8.24 10.16 0.93
CA VAL A 81 -8.35 9.03 0.02
C VAL A 81 -7.50 9.23 -1.22
N THR A 82 -7.51 10.42 -1.79
CA THR A 82 -6.71 10.75 -2.98
C THR A 82 -5.21 10.53 -2.73
N ILE A 83 -4.71 10.96 -1.57
CA ILE A 83 -3.30 10.76 -1.18
C ILE A 83 -3.01 9.28 -0.97
N VAL A 84 -3.87 8.59 -0.25
CA VAL A 84 -3.71 7.17 0.08
C VAL A 84 -3.72 6.31 -1.19
N VAL A 85 -4.60 6.60 -2.14
CA VAL A 85 -4.67 5.86 -3.41
C VAL A 85 -3.34 5.93 -4.16
N ALA A 86 -2.72 7.11 -4.21
CA ALA A 86 -1.41 7.26 -4.86
C ALA A 86 -0.33 6.40 -4.19
N ILE A 87 -0.32 6.36 -2.86
CA ILE A 87 0.63 5.53 -2.10
C ILE A 87 0.37 4.05 -2.34
N LEU A 88 -0.89 3.63 -2.36
CA LEU A 88 -1.26 2.23 -2.58
C LEU A 88 -0.91 1.77 -4.00
N PHE A 89 -1.04 2.63 -5.01
CA PHE A 89 -0.57 2.30 -6.37
C PHE A 89 0.93 2.03 -6.38
N ASP A 90 1.72 2.88 -5.73
CA ASP A 90 3.18 2.70 -5.64
C ASP A 90 3.52 1.38 -4.93
N ALA A 91 2.78 1.06 -3.87
CA ALA A 91 2.99 -0.18 -3.12
C ALA A 91 2.67 -1.41 -3.96
N ILE A 92 1.58 -1.39 -4.73
CA ILE A 92 1.22 -2.49 -5.64
C ILE A 92 2.33 -2.72 -6.67
N GLU A 93 2.87 -1.66 -7.23
CA GLU A 93 3.98 -1.74 -8.19
C GLU A 93 5.21 -2.38 -7.55
N ALA A 94 5.55 -2.01 -6.32
CA ALA A 94 6.66 -2.60 -5.59
C ALA A 94 6.43 -4.09 -5.30
N ILE A 95 5.21 -4.46 -4.90
CA ILE A 95 4.86 -5.87 -4.66
C ILE A 95 4.99 -6.68 -5.96
N SER A 96 4.53 -6.13 -7.08
CA SER A 96 4.64 -6.76 -8.39
C SER A 96 6.12 -7.02 -8.76
N GLU A 97 6.99 -6.05 -8.52
CA GLU A 97 8.43 -6.17 -8.76
C GLU A 97 9.05 -7.27 -7.90
N LEU A 98 8.66 -7.34 -6.61
CA LEU A 98 9.14 -8.39 -5.71
C LEU A 98 8.67 -9.78 -6.14
N LEU A 99 7.43 -9.90 -6.59
CA LEU A 99 6.89 -11.17 -7.11
C LEU A 99 7.67 -11.63 -8.33
N GLU A 100 8.00 -10.73 -9.24
CA GLU A 100 8.82 -11.04 -10.41
C GLU A 100 10.21 -11.51 -9.99
N GLY A 101 10.79 -10.87 -8.97
CA GLY A 101 12.08 -11.28 -8.42
C GLY A 101 12.07 -12.71 -7.87
N LEU A 102 10.96 -13.10 -7.23
CA LEU A 102 10.81 -14.47 -6.73
C LEU A 102 10.83 -15.50 -7.86
N LEU A 103 10.18 -15.19 -9.00
CA LEU A 103 10.15 -16.10 -10.14
C LEU A 103 11.48 -16.16 -10.88
N THR A 104 12.12 -15.03 -11.10
CA THR A 104 13.30 -14.93 -11.96
C THR A 104 14.61 -15.18 -11.23
N LYS A 105 14.69 -14.81 -9.94
CA LYS A 105 15.92 -14.86 -9.14
C LYS A 105 15.81 -15.73 -7.89
N GLY A 106 14.61 -16.20 -7.58
CA GLY A 106 14.38 -17.08 -6.44
C GLY A 106 14.32 -16.36 -5.09
N ASN A 107 14.36 -15.02 -5.07
CA ASN A 107 14.30 -14.25 -3.84
C ASN A 107 13.54 -12.93 -4.05
N GLU A 108 13.23 -12.28 -2.92
CA GLU A 108 12.59 -10.95 -2.91
C GLU A 108 13.63 -9.88 -3.23
N GLU A 109 13.82 -9.60 -4.51
CA GLU A 109 14.80 -8.60 -4.94
C GLU A 109 14.10 -7.36 -5.49
N ILE A 110 14.43 -6.22 -4.93
CA ILE A 110 13.91 -4.91 -5.33
C ILE A 110 15.06 -3.90 -5.21
N ASN A 111 15.05 -2.89 -6.08
CA ASN A 111 16.02 -1.80 -6.00
C ASN A 111 15.97 -1.16 -4.61
N PRO A 112 17.11 -1.02 -3.91
CA PRO A 112 17.15 -0.44 -2.56
C PRO A 112 16.53 0.96 -2.46
N SER A 113 16.67 1.79 -3.49
CA SER A 113 16.07 3.12 -3.52
C SER A 113 14.54 3.03 -3.55
N THR A 114 14.00 2.12 -4.35
CA THR A 114 12.55 1.88 -4.43
C THR A 114 12.02 1.34 -3.11
N LYS A 115 12.73 0.39 -2.51
CA LYS A 115 12.36 -0.17 -1.20
C LYS A 115 12.30 0.93 -0.13
N ASN A 116 13.34 1.75 -0.04
CA ASN A 116 13.39 2.84 0.94
C ASN A 116 12.26 3.85 0.72
N MET A 117 11.97 4.17 -0.53
CA MET A 117 10.87 5.08 -0.87
C MET A 117 9.53 4.53 -0.39
N ILE A 118 9.23 3.28 -0.71
CA ILE A 118 7.96 2.67 -0.34
C ILE A 118 7.80 2.61 1.18
N PHE A 119 8.81 2.11 1.90
CA PHE A 119 8.76 2.02 3.35
C PHE A 119 8.65 3.39 4.01
N SER A 120 9.37 4.40 3.50
CA SER A 120 9.27 5.77 4.02
C SER A 120 7.86 6.33 3.87
N ARG A 121 7.25 6.16 2.70
CA ARG A 121 5.89 6.65 2.42
C ARG A 121 4.85 5.93 3.27
N LEU A 122 4.95 4.61 3.34
CA LEU A 122 4.02 3.79 4.13
C LEU A 122 4.11 4.13 5.61
N ASN A 123 5.32 4.23 6.15
CA ASN A 123 5.53 4.58 7.55
C ASN A 123 5.04 6.00 7.87
N PHE A 124 5.30 6.93 6.96
CA PHE A 124 4.85 8.31 7.13
C PHE A 124 3.33 8.38 7.25
N ILE A 125 2.60 7.76 6.31
CA ILE A 125 1.15 7.83 6.33
C ILE A 125 0.55 7.06 7.50
N ASN A 126 1.12 5.92 7.88
CA ASN A 126 0.69 5.15 9.05
C ASN A 126 0.81 5.99 10.33
N ASN A 127 1.92 6.68 10.52
CA ASN A 127 2.14 7.53 11.69
C ASN A 127 1.13 8.68 11.73
N LYS A 128 0.84 9.31 10.61
CA LYS A 128 -0.12 10.40 10.53
C LYS A 128 -1.54 9.92 10.82
N LEU A 129 -1.93 8.79 10.26
CA LEU A 129 -3.26 8.20 10.52
C LEU A 129 -3.43 7.81 11.98
N LEU A 130 -2.38 7.25 12.60
CA LEU A 130 -2.40 6.90 14.01
C LEU A 130 -2.57 8.16 14.89
N HIS A 131 -1.86 9.24 14.57
CA HIS A 131 -1.96 10.51 15.28
C HIS A 131 -3.38 11.10 15.18
N ILE A 132 -3.95 11.09 13.99
CA ILE A 132 -5.31 11.59 13.74
C ILE A 132 -6.34 10.80 14.56
N GLN A 133 -6.24 9.50 14.58
CA GLN A 133 -7.15 8.64 15.36
C GLN A 133 -7.06 8.90 16.87
N ARG A 134 -5.84 9.04 17.39
CA ARG A 134 -5.60 9.25 18.83
C ARG A 134 -6.11 10.59 19.31
N SER A 135 -6.05 11.62 18.48
CA SER A 135 -6.49 12.98 18.87
C SER A 135 -8.00 13.11 18.89
N SER A 136 -8.76 12.18 18.31
CA SER A 136 -10.22 12.26 18.15
C SER A 136 -10.66 13.54 17.47
N VAL A 137 -9.77 14.18 16.72
CA VAL A 137 -10.03 15.44 16.02
C VAL A 137 -10.28 15.13 14.56
N ALA A 138 -11.30 15.77 13.97
CA ALA A 138 -11.55 15.66 12.54
C ALA A 138 -10.33 16.18 11.77
N ILE A 139 -10.01 15.49 10.66
CA ILE A 139 -8.95 15.95 9.77
C ILE A 139 -9.33 17.31 9.21
N ASN A 140 -8.49 18.32 9.42
CA ASN A 140 -8.72 19.65 8.87
C ASN A 140 -7.87 19.86 7.62
N ASP A 141 -8.16 20.93 6.89
CA ASP A 141 -7.48 21.25 5.64
C ASP A 141 -5.98 21.44 5.82
N LYS A 142 -5.56 22.00 6.96
CA LYS A 142 -4.15 22.19 7.26
C LYS A 142 -3.42 20.86 7.40
N ASP A 143 -4.01 19.90 8.11
CA ASP A 143 -3.42 18.57 8.28
C ASP A 143 -3.26 17.87 6.93
N LEU A 144 -4.24 18.01 6.05
CA LEU A 144 -4.19 17.43 4.71
C LEU A 144 -3.13 18.09 3.84
N LEU A 145 -2.98 19.42 3.93
CA LEU A 145 -1.92 20.12 3.19
C LEU A 145 -0.55 19.70 3.67
N ASP A 146 -0.35 19.56 4.98
CA ASP A 146 0.91 19.10 5.55
C ASP A 146 1.22 17.67 5.09
N LEU A 147 0.23 16.79 5.05
CA LEU A 147 0.39 15.42 4.53
C LEU A 147 0.81 15.43 3.07
N ALA A 148 0.15 16.21 2.24
CA ALA A 148 0.43 16.30 0.81
C ALA A 148 1.84 16.86 0.57
N ASP A 149 2.22 17.93 1.27
CA ASP A 149 3.54 18.55 1.16
C ASP A 149 4.64 17.57 1.57
N ASN A 150 4.49 16.87 2.68
CA ASN A 150 5.47 15.91 3.17
C ASN A 150 5.59 14.71 2.23
N PHE A 151 4.47 14.23 1.70
CA PHE A 151 4.48 13.16 0.71
C PHE A 151 5.23 13.58 -0.55
N HIS A 152 5.00 14.80 -1.02
CA HIS A 152 5.68 15.37 -2.18
C HIS A 152 7.18 15.50 -1.94
N LYS A 153 7.60 15.98 -0.77
CA LYS A 153 9.01 16.08 -0.38
C LYS A 153 9.70 14.71 -0.38
N LEU A 154 9.05 13.67 0.13
CA LEU A 154 9.58 12.31 0.12
C LEU A 154 9.79 11.82 -1.32
N GLY A 155 8.87 12.15 -2.22
CA GLY A 155 9.02 11.84 -3.64
C GLY A 155 10.17 12.58 -4.30
N GLN A 156 10.34 13.86 -3.99
CA GLN A 156 11.41 14.70 -4.54
C GLN A 156 12.81 14.29 -4.06
N SER A 157 12.96 13.93 -2.79
CA SER A 157 14.25 13.56 -2.23
C SER A 157 14.86 12.33 -2.88
N LYS A 158 14.10 11.58 -3.65
CA LYS A 158 14.54 10.37 -4.33
C LYS A 158 14.92 10.57 -5.80
N GLN A 159 14.61 11.71 -6.37
CA GLN A 159 14.96 12.03 -7.74
C GLN A 159 16.39 12.60 -7.88
N LYS A 160 17.10 12.70 -6.79
CA LYS A 160 18.48 13.18 -6.77
C LYS A 160 19.49 12.05 -6.76
#